data_096207a5040f13a95f3fb36b9469aeaf
#
_entry.id   096207a5040f13a95f3fb36b9469aeaf
#
_cell.length_a   1.000
_cell.length_b   1.000
_cell.length_c   1.000
_cell.angle_alpha   90.00
_cell.angle_beta   90.00
_cell.angle_gamma   90.00
#
_symmetry.space_group_name_H-M   'P 1'
#
loop_
_entity.id
_entity.type
_entity.pdbx_description
1 polymer ?
#
loop_
_entity_poly.entity_id
_entity_poly.type
_entity_poly.pdbx_seq_one_letter_code
_entity_poly.pdbx_strand_id
1 'polypeptide(L)'
;MARVTKSVTAKAKHKKVLSRTKGHYGARSRLYKTAKQSSIKSMQYAFRDRKNKKRNFRSLWVARINAASRNMDIRYSVLID
;
A
#
# COMPACT_ATOMS: atom_id res chain seq x y z
N MET A 1 44.82 -13.58 1.15
CA MET A 1 43.61 -12.93 1.66
C MET A 1 42.57 -12.77 0.55
N ALA A 2 41.37 -13.20 0.80
CA ALA A 2 40.29 -13.11 -0.19
C ALA A 2 39.94 -11.64 -0.45
N ARG A 3 39.92 -11.29 -1.72
CA ARG A 3 39.52 -9.93 -2.12
C ARG A 3 38.03 -9.83 -2.26
N VAL A 4 37.41 -8.99 -1.47
CA VAL A 4 35.96 -8.82 -1.50
C VAL A 4 35.64 -7.54 -2.24
N THR A 5 35.22 -7.68 -3.50
CA THR A 5 35.01 -6.52 -4.37
C THR A 5 33.58 -6.00 -4.36
N LYS A 6 32.61 -6.84 -3.98
CA LYS A 6 31.19 -6.47 -4.05
C LYS A 6 30.47 -6.44 -2.69
N SER A 7 31.18 -6.70 -1.59
CA SER A 7 30.53 -6.82 -0.29
C SER A 7 29.97 -5.48 0.19
N VAL A 8 30.65 -4.39 0.00
CA VAL A 8 30.17 -3.06 0.42
C VAL A 8 28.91 -2.69 -0.35
N THR A 9 28.91 -2.90 -1.66
CA THR A 9 27.77 -2.60 -2.53
C THR A 9 26.58 -3.48 -2.16
N ALA A 10 26.82 -4.79 -2.00
CA ALA A 10 25.77 -5.72 -1.63
C ALA A 10 25.17 -5.38 -0.26
N LYS A 11 26.02 -5.05 0.70
CA LYS A 11 25.57 -4.69 2.05
C LYS A 11 24.72 -3.42 2.02
N ALA A 12 25.10 -2.44 1.19
CA ALA A 12 24.32 -1.21 1.04
C ALA A 12 22.95 -1.49 0.46
N LYS A 13 22.86 -2.38 -0.53
CA LYS A 13 21.58 -2.80 -1.11
C LYS A 13 20.71 -3.51 -0.09
N HIS A 14 21.33 -4.41 0.70
CA HIS A 14 20.62 -5.13 1.75
C HIS A 14 20.06 -4.17 2.80
N LYS A 15 20.85 -3.21 3.24
CA LYS A 15 20.42 -2.23 4.23
C LYS A 15 19.27 -1.36 3.71
N LYS A 16 19.31 -1.01 2.43
CA LYS A 16 18.25 -0.22 1.81
C LYS A 16 16.91 -0.96 1.86
N VAL A 17 16.93 -2.25 1.49
CA VAL A 17 15.72 -3.07 1.53
C VAL A 17 15.25 -3.25 2.97
N LEU A 18 16.16 -3.55 3.89
CA LEU A 18 15.81 -3.77 5.29
C LEU A 18 15.26 -2.50 5.94
N SER A 19 15.73 -1.32 5.53
CA SER A 19 15.19 -0.07 6.06
C SER A 19 13.73 0.13 5.64
N ARG A 20 13.35 -0.37 4.46
CA ARG A 20 11.96 -0.31 3.99
C ARG A 20 11.05 -1.28 4.72
N THR A 21 11.60 -2.36 5.28
CA THR A 21 10.82 -3.39 5.95
C THR A 21 10.88 -3.28 7.48
N LYS A 22 11.37 -2.17 8.01
CA LYS A 22 11.36 -1.94 9.45
C LYS A 22 9.93 -2.04 9.97
N GLY A 23 9.76 -2.78 11.05
CA GLY A 23 8.45 -3.00 11.64
C GLY A 23 7.67 -4.16 11.06
N HIS A 24 8.18 -4.79 9.99
CA HIS A 24 7.54 -5.99 9.45
C HIS A 24 7.73 -7.17 10.39
N TYR A 25 6.78 -8.07 10.39
CA TYR A 25 6.72 -9.17 11.34
C TYR A 25 7.84 -10.18 11.11
N GLY A 26 8.53 -10.52 12.19
CA GLY A 26 9.49 -11.62 12.24
C GLY A 26 10.66 -11.45 11.28
N ALA A 27 10.96 -12.53 10.56
CA ALA A 27 12.10 -12.58 9.64
C ALA A 27 12.00 -11.58 8.49
N ARG A 28 10.82 -11.06 8.21
CA ARG A 28 10.62 -10.08 7.15
C ARG A 28 11.37 -8.77 7.38
N SER A 29 11.67 -8.45 8.63
CA SER A 29 12.45 -7.25 8.96
C SER A 29 13.94 -7.56 9.18
N ARG A 30 14.34 -8.83 9.21
CA ARG A 30 15.70 -9.24 9.56
C ARG A 30 16.47 -9.90 8.41
N LEU A 31 15.83 -10.80 7.68
CA LEU A 31 16.48 -11.57 6.62
C LEU A 31 16.24 -10.93 5.27
N TYR A 32 17.33 -10.69 4.54
CA TYR A 32 17.26 -9.99 3.26
C TYR A 32 16.33 -10.66 2.25
N LYS A 33 16.40 -11.98 2.11
CA LYS A 33 15.56 -12.69 1.14
C LYS A 33 14.08 -12.48 1.43
N THR A 34 13.70 -12.64 2.67
CA THR A 34 12.32 -12.45 3.10
C THR A 34 11.92 -10.97 3.07
N ALA A 35 12.85 -10.09 3.48
CA ALA A 35 12.62 -8.65 3.47
C ALA A 35 12.39 -8.13 2.05
N LYS A 36 13.16 -8.64 1.08
CA LYS A 36 13.01 -8.24 -0.31
C LYS A 36 11.60 -8.57 -0.82
N GLN A 37 11.11 -9.78 -0.55
CA GLN A 37 9.76 -10.17 -0.93
C GLN A 37 8.71 -9.33 -0.20
N SER A 38 8.91 -9.09 1.08
CA SER A 38 8.01 -8.26 1.88
C SER A 38 7.95 -6.83 1.34
N SER A 39 9.08 -6.27 0.95
CA SER A 39 9.16 -4.94 0.36
C SER A 39 8.37 -4.86 -0.96
N ILE A 40 8.55 -5.87 -1.83
CA ILE A 40 7.83 -5.95 -3.11
C ILE A 40 6.31 -6.02 -2.86
N LYS A 41 5.89 -6.89 -1.94
CA LYS A 41 4.47 -7.02 -1.58
C LYS A 41 3.92 -5.73 -1.00
N SER A 42 4.70 -5.05 -0.16
CA SER A 42 4.31 -3.78 0.42
C SER A 42 4.04 -2.73 -0.66
N MET A 43 4.89 -2.67 -1.68
CA MET A 43 4.70 -1.75 -2.80
C MET A 43 3.46 -2.10 -3.62
N GLN A 44 3.22 -3.40 -3.84
CA GLN A 44 2.02 -3.87 -4.55
C GLN A 44 0.76 -3.50 -3.78
N TYR A 45 0.78 -3.69 -2.46
CA TYR A 45 -0.36 -3.35 -1.63
C TYR A 45 -0.59 -1.83 -1.60
N ALA A 46 0.48 -1.05 -1.54
CA ALA A 46 0.36 0.41 -1.58
C ALA A 46 -0.30 0.88 -2.87
N PHE A 47 0.10 0.30 -4.01
CA PHE A 47 -0.51 0.61 -5.31
C PHE A 47 -1.99 0.23 -5.33
N ARG A 48 -2.31 -0.99 -4.92
CA ARG A 48 -3.68 -1.48 -4.87
C ARG A 48 -4.54 -0.63 -3.94
N ASP A 49 -4.01 -0.32 -2.76
CA ASP A 49 -4.78 0.36 -1.72
C ASP A 49 -5.00 1.83 -2.04
N ARG A 50 -4.08 2.47 -2.78
CA ARG A 50 -4.33 3.83 -3.27
C ARG A 50 -5.54 3.86 -4.21
N LYS A 51 -5.68 2.85 -5.07
CA LYS A 51 -6.86 2.72 -5.94
C LYS A 51 -8.11 2.41 -5.13
N ASN A 52 -8.00 1.49 -4.16
CA ASN A 52 -9.11 1.12 -3.29
C ASN A 52 -9.59 2.31 -2.45
N LYS A 53 -8.67 3.16 -2.01
CA LYS A 53 -9.01 4.36 -1.26
C LYS A 53 -9.93 5.26 -2.06
N LYS A 54 -9.62 5.47 -3.33
CA LYS A 54 -10.46 6.29 -4.20
C LYS A 54 -11.86 5.68 -4.37
N ARG A 55 -11.92 4.37 -4.57
CA ARG A 55 -13.20 3.66 -4.70
C ARG A 55 -14.02 3.73 -3.42
N ASN A 56 -13.37 3.56 -2.28
CA ASN A 56 -14.04 3.58 -0.98
C ASN A 56 -14.61 4.95 -0.69
N PHE A 57 -13.87 6.01 -0.97
CA PHE A 57 -14.37 7.37 -0.78
C PHE A 57 -15.51 7.69 -1.72
N ARG A 58 -15.42 7.27 -2.96
CA ARG A 58 -16.52 7.47 -3.90
C ARG A 58 -17.79 6.75 -3.43
N SER A 59 -17.65 5.53 -2.96
CA SER A 59 -18.75 4.75 -2.40
C SER A 59 -19.37 5.48 -1.22
N LEU A 60 -18.55 6.03 -0.35
CA LEU A 60 -19.01 6.80 0.80
C LEU A 60 -19.74 8.06 0.37
N TRP A 61 -19.23 8.78 -0.63
CA TRP A 61 -19.88 9.98 -1.16
C TRP A 61 -21.25 9.66 -1.73
N VAL A 62 -21.33 8.57 -2.51
CA VAL A 62 -22.60 8.13 -3.09
C VAL A 62 -23.61 7.82 -1.99
N ALA A 63 -23.18 7.13 -0.94
CA ALA A 63 -24.05 6.80 0.20
C ALA A 63 -24.56 8.05 0.90
N ARG A 64 -23.69 9.04 1.11
CA ARG A 64 -24.06 10.29 1.78
C ARG A 64 -25.02 11.12 0.93
N ILE A 65 -24.75 11.21 -0.38
CA ILE A 65 -25.61 11.94 -1.31
C ILE A 65 -26.97 11.25 -1.38
N ASN A 66 -27.00 9.93 -1.43
CA ASN A 66 -28.22 9.15 -1.46
C ASN A 66 -29.07 9.40 -0.20
N ALA A 67 -28.43 9.40 0.97
CA ALA A 67 -29.12 9.66 2.23
C ALA A 67 -29.72 11.07 2.25
N ALA A 68 -28.98 12.06 1.80
CA ALA A 68 -29.47 13.44 1.74
C ALA A 68 -30.61 13.58 0.74
N SER A 69 -30.53 12.94 -0.43
CA SER A 69 -31.56 13.01 -1.44
C SER A 69 -32.86 12.34 -0.99
N ARG A 70 -32.76 11.26 -0.22
CA ARG A 70 -33.92 10.59 0.35
C ARG A 70 -34.64 11.47 1.37
N ASN A 71 -33.90 12.24 2.15
CA ASN A 71 -34.51 13.21 3.07
C ASN A 71 -35.30 14.26 2.32
N MET A 72 -34.97 14.49 1.05
CA MET A 72 -35.72 15.42 0.20
C MET A 72 -36.71 14.71 -0.72
N ASP A 73 -36.95 13.42 -0.47
CA ASP A 73 -37.85 12.56 -1.27
C ASP A 73 -37.45 12.44 -2.74
N ILE A 74 -36.12 12.53 -3.00
CA ILE A 74 -35.57 12.41 -4.35
C ILE A 74 -34.69 11.17 -4.39
N ARG A 75 -34.84 10.36 -5.44
CA ARG A 75 -33.93 9.21 -5.65
C ARG A 75 -32.58 9.69 -6.13
N TYR A 76 -31.53 8.98 -5.72
CA TYR A 76 -30.16 9.31 -6.12
C TYR A 76 -30.01 9.37 -7.64
N SER A 77 -30.56 8.39 -8.34
CA SER A 77 -30.48 8.34 -9.81
C SER A 77 -31.14 9.55 -10.48
N VAL A 78 -32.22 10.06 -9.88
CA VAL A 78 -32.89 11.26 -10.38
C VAL A 78 -32.07 12.51 -10.09
N LEU A 79 -31.48 12.57 -8.89
CA LEU A 79 -30.66 13.73 -8.49
C LEU A 79 -29.44 13.89 -9.39
N ILE A 80 -28.80 12.77 -9.75
CA ILE A 80 -27.59 12.76 -10.57
C ILE A 80 -27.90 13.19 -12.01
N ASP A 81 -29.05 12.85 -12.52
CA ASP A 81 -29.51 13.35 -13.83
C ASP A 81 -29.82 14.87 -13.74
#